data_8ce0b27f33ae9c7803d0030bb8979902
#
_entry.id   8ce0b27f33ae9c7803d0030bb8979902
#
_cell.length_a   1.000
_cell.length_b   1.000
_cell.length_c   1.000
_cell.angle_alpha   90.00
_cell.angle_beta   90.00
_cell.angle_gamma   90.00
#
_symmetry.space_group_name_H-M   'P 1'
#
loop_
_entity.id
_entity.type
_entity.pdbx_description
1 polymer ?
#
loop_
_entity_poly.entity_id
_entity_poly.type
_entity_poly.pdbx_seq_one_letter_code
_entity_poly.pdbx_strand_id
1 'polypeptide(L)'
;MKYLIAMLILSAFACAVSYSQDKTEIDQLKAELKEMRSELDSLRMASGTVSSDDPDALEDRLEKRIAQVENKVDAVSRNVAPIAFNPKMVTAVNFAARSDNKTVVDPADSSNTISNKPFLRTVEMELSSEVDPYASAFAVISLEDEAGKGFGIDAEEAYGLIKRLPIIEDAPLGLKLKIGKYRASLGLDNKIHIHDLPWTTRPLIVSRYLGTDHGEFFESGYNPVGADLDFYLPNPIPGTTLEMNADAVRASDIAVSNANLPSSAFRTPMSIRQPAYIGHLNLSKDWNNVSLLTLGVSGYDEEGTYATRVYGADITYKWAPSEERESNSIVTGGEIMSIDHVDSLLQRIHPYGWFGYMQYQTSYWLYLGVRYDWIEEPMSVSTITRNVGLYASYYTTEFLRFRLGFEHRQSTIAAEDNVNTILFDLNLVFGSHPTEPYWVNK
;
A
#
# COMPACT_ATOMS: atom_id res chain seq x y z
N MET A 1 -25.26 -15.24 -3.14
CA MET A 1 -24.35 -14.38 -2.37
C MET A 1 -23.90 -15.00 -1.06
N LYS A 2 -24.78 -15.29 -0.06
CA LYS A 2 -24.40 -15.90 1.22
C LYS A 2 -23.57 -17.19 1.11
N TYR A 3 -23.88 -18.08 0.15
CA TYR A 3 -23.15 -19.32 -0.08
C TYR A 3 -21.78 -19.13 -0.76
N LEU A 4 -21.61 -18.08 -1.55
CA LEU A 4 -20.33 -17.76 -2.18
C LEU A 4 -19.33 -17.24 -1.14
N ILE A 5 -19.80 -16.40 -0.19
CA ILE A 5 -19.00 -15.90 0.94
C ILE A 5 -18.59 -17.04 1.87
N ALA A 6 -19.52 -17.93 2.18
CA ALA A 6 -19.22 -19.12 3.00
C ALA A 6 -18.21 -20.05 2.32
N MET A 7 -18.28 -20.20 1.00
CA MET A 7 -17.35 -21.04 0.23
C MET A 7 -15.96 -20.39 0.13
N LEU A 8 -15.86 -19.06 -0.01
CA LEU A 8 -14.61 -18.31 0.03
C LEU A 8 -13.95 -18.39 1.43
N ILE A 9 -14.72 -18.23 2.49
CA ILE A 9 -14.23 -18.36 3.88
C ILE A 9 -13.77 -19.79 4.17
N LEU A 10 -14.49 -20.80 3.71
CA LEU A 10 -14.12 -22.21 3.88
C LEU A 10 -12.86 -22.57 3.07
N SER A 11 -12.71 -22.05 1.86
CA SER A 11 -11.50 -22.27 1.05
C SER A 11 -10.29 -21.57 1.66
N ALA A 12 -10.46 -20.35 2.18
CA ALA A 12 -9.43 -19.62 2.92
C ALA A 12 -8.99 -20.38 4.19
N PHE A 13 -9.94 -20.95 4.93
CA PHE A 13 -9.66 -21.74 6.14
C PHE A 13 -8.92 -23.04 5.81
N ALA A 14 -9.29 -23.73 4.74
CA ALA A 14 -8.63 -24.96 4.28
C ALA A 14 -7.18 -24.69 3.83
N CYS A 15 -6.92 -23.59 3.10
CA CYS A 15 -5.57 -23.17 2.73
C CYS A 15 -4.72 -22.79 3.96
N ALA A 16 -5.29 -22.07 4.92
CA ALA A 16 -4.58 -21.67 6.14
C ALA A 16 -4.18 -22.88 7.00
N VAL A 17 -5.00 -23.91 7.07
CA VAL A 17 -4.69 -25.15 7.81
C VAL A 17 -3.56 -25.93 7.12
N SER A 18 -3.57 -26.04 5.79
CA SER A 18 -2.50 -26.70 5.02
C SER A 18 -1.16 -25.98 5.18
N TYR A 19 -1.17 -24.64 5.05
CA TYR A 19 0.01 -23.81 5.24
C TYR A 19 0.61 -23.90 6.66
N SER A 20 -0.24 -24.02 7.69
CA SER A 20 0.19 -24.19 9.08
C SER A 20 0.92 -25.52 9.31
N GLN A 21 0.51 -26.61 8.66
CA GLN A 21 1.20 -27.90 8.77
C GLN A 21 2.57 -27.88 8.10
N ASP A 22 2.66 -27.34 6.90
CA ASP A 22 3.92 -27.26 6.14
C ASP A 22 4.94 -26.35 6.85
N LYS A 23 4.48 -25.22 7.42
CA LYS A 23 5.32 -24.31 8.21
C LYS A 23 5.89 -25.02 9.45
N THR A 24 5.09 -25.80 10.14
CA THR A 24 5.52 -26.57 11.33
C THR A 24 6.61 -27.58 10.95
N GLU A 25 6.47 -28.25 9.81
CA GLU A 25 7.48 -29.19 9.29
C GLU A 25 8.79 -28.50 8.91
N ILE A 26 8.73 -27.36 8.23
CA ILE A 26 9.89 -26.52 7.91
C ILE A 26 10.61 -26.05 9.19
N ASP A 27 9.86 -25.59 10.20
CA ASP A 27 10.44 -25.11 11.45
C ASP A 27 11.10 -26.25 12.23
N GLN A 28 10.53 -27.45 12.19
CA GLN A 28 11.14 -28.65 12.78
C GLN A 28 12.44 -29.04 12.06
N LEU A 29 12.44 -29.05 10.72
CA LEU A 29 13.62 -29.36 9.92
C LEU A 29 14.74 -28.33 10.13
N LYS A 30 14.40 -27.04 10.26
CA LYS A 30 15.37 -25.97 10.57
C LYS A 30 15.96 -26.12 11.98
N ALA A 31 15.16 -26.52 12.95
CA ALA A 31 15.63 -26.79 14.31
C ALA A 31 16.60 -27.98 14.33
N GLU A 32 16.27 -29.10 13.64
CA GLU A 32 17.14 -30.26 13.49
C GLU A 32 18.47 -29.92 12.79
N LEU A 33 18.40 -29.10 11.75
CA LEU A 33 19.59 -28.62 11.04
C LEU A 33 20.49 -27.77 11.95
N LYS A 34 19.92 -26.90 12.77
CA LYS A 34 20.66 -26.06 13.72
C LYS A 34 21.35 -26.90 14.79
N GLU A 35 20.67 -27.93 15.28
CA GLU A 35 21.23 -28.87 16.27
C GLU A 35 22.40 -29.67 15.68
N MET A 36 22.23 -30.23 14.47
CA MET A 36 23.31 -30.96 13.78
C MET A 36 24.54 -30.09 13.47
N ARG A 37 24.35 -28.81 13.09
CA ARG A 37 25.45 -27.86 12.90
C ARG A 37 26.19 -27.59 14.22
N SER A 38 25.46 -27.41 15.31
CA SER A 38 26.04 -27.21 16.65
C SER A 38 26.84 -28.45 17.10
N GLU A 39 26.34 -29.65 16.79
CA GLU A 39 27.03 -30.91 17.08
C GLU A 39 28.31 -31.06 16.24
N LEU A 40 28.28 -30.72 14.94
CA LEU A 40 29.43 -30.69 14.06
C LEU A 40 30.51 -29.71 14.57
N ASP A 41 30.11 -28.48 14.95
CA ASP A 41 31.04 -27.49 15.49
C ASP A 41 31.68 -27.95 16.81
N SER A 42 30.92 -28.62 17.65
CA SER A 42 31.44 -29.19 18.92
C SER A 42 32.43 -30.30 18.69
N LEU A 43 32.20 -31.14 17.67
CA LEU A 43 33.16 -32.20 17.24
C LEU A 43 34.42 -31.61 16.64
N ARG A 44 34.31 -30.59 15.81
CA ARG A 44 35.47 -29.84 15.26
C ARG A 44 36.33 -29.23 16.37
N MET A 45 35.71 -28.71 17.42
CA MET A 45 36.44 -28.19 18.58
C MET A 45 37.04 -29.29 19.46
N ALA A 46 36.41 -30.47 19.55
CA ALA A 46 36.87 -31.59 20.36
C ALA A 46 37.95 -32.44 19.66
N SER A 47 38.09 -32.40 18.34
CA SER A 47 39.04 -33.20 17.55
C SER A 47 40.53 -32.95 17.87
N GLY A 48 40.84 -32.01 18.79
CA GLY A 48 42.16 -31.78 19.35
C GLY A 48 42.56 -32.68 20.56
N THR A 49 41.66 -33.50 21.13
CA THR A 49 41.91 -34.14 22.44
C THR A 49 41.44 -35.58 22.67
N VAL A 50 40.82 -36.29 21.70
CA VAL A 50 40.29 -37.64 21.95
C VAL A 50 40.75 -38.66 20.93
N SER A 51 41.44 -39.70 21.42
CA SER A 51 41.74 -40.93 20.70
C SER A 51 40.59 -41.93 20.90
N SER A 52 40.02 -42.42 19.83
CA SER A 52 39.25 -43.65 19.55
C SER A 52 37.87 -43.38 18.94
N ASP A 53 37.71 -43.99 17.80
CA ASP A 53 36.65 -43.92 16.78
C ASP A 53 36.89 -42.77 15.80
N ASP A 54 37.19 -43.12 14.57
CA ASP A 54 37.57 -42.26 13.46
C ASP A 54 36.75 -40.95 13.40
N PRO A 55 37.28 -39.80 13.89
CA PRO A 55 36.54 -38.54 13.94
C PRO A 55 36.13 -38.07 12.53
N ASP A 56 36.96 -38.40 11.51
CA ASP A 56 36.70 -38.03 10.13
C ASP A 56 35.50 -38.77 9.54
N ALA A 57 35.28 -40.04 9.97
CA ALA A 57 34.10 -40.81 9.57
C ALA A 57 32.78 -40.28 10.18
N LEU A 58 32.86 -39.70 11.38
CA LEU A 58 31.67 -39.10 12.05
C LEU A 58 31.35 -37.73 11.45
N GLU A 59 32.37 -36.93 11.17
CA GLU A 59 32.22 -35.64 10.48
C GLU A 59 31.59 -35.83 9.09
N ASP A 60 32.08 -36.78 8.29
CA ASP A 60 31.53 -37.11 6.95
C ASP A 60 30.07 -37.59 7.02
N ARG A 61 29.66 -38.32 8.10
CA ARG A 61 28.27 -38.70 8.31
C ARG A 61 27.38 -37.53 8.65
N LEU A 62 27.83 -36.60 9.51
CA LEU A 62 27.07 -35.41 9.88
C LEU A 62 26.93 -34.46 8.69
N GLU A 63 27.97 -34.24 7.91
CA GLU A 63 27.90 -33.44 6.70
C GLU A 63 26.92 -34.01 5.67
N LYS A 64 26.91 -35.36 5.48
CA LYS A 64 25.90 -36.01 4.62
C LYS A 64 24.47 -35.83 5.14
N ARG A 65 24.26 -35.92 6.46
CA ARG A 65 22.95 -35.70 7.06
C ARG A 65 22.51 -34.25 6.93
N ILE A 66 23.40 -33.27 7.15
CA ILE A 66 23.13 -31.84 6.96
C ILE A 66 22.70 -31.60 5.51
N ALA A 67 23.46 -32.10 4.52
CA ALA A 67 23.11 -31.96 3.12
C ALA A 67 21.75 -32.63 2.77
N GLN A 68 21.40 -33.74 3.38
CA GLN A 68 20.09 -34.38 3.20
C GLN A 68 18.94 -33.53 3.78
N VAL A 69 19.11 -32.92 4.97
CA VAL A 69 18.10 -32.07 5.59
C VAL A 69 17.98 -30.76 4.82
N GLU A 70 19.09 -30.16 4.39
CA GLU A 70 19.08 -28.97 3.52
C GLU A 70 18.30 -29.22 2.22
N ASN A 71 18.54 -30.35 1.55
CA ASN A 71 17.79 -30.75 0.37
C ASN A 71 16.28 -30.96 0.66
N LYS A 72 15.92 -31.49 1.84
CA LYS A 72 14.52 -31.62 2.25
C LYS A 72 13.90 -30.25 2.56
N VAL A 73 14.60 -29.38 3.28
CA VAL A 73 14.14 -27.99 3.54
C VAL A 73 13.88 -27.26 2.22
N ASP A 74 14.80 -27.38 1.24
CA ASP A 74 14.64 -26.79 -0.07
C ASP A 74 13.46 -27.40 -0.85
N ALA A 75 13.26 -28.71 -0.77
CA ALA A 75 12.14 -29.37 -1.44
C ALA A 75 10.79 -28.96 -0.84
N VAL A 76 10.68 -28.94 0.51
CA VAL A 76 9.45 -28.49 1.19
C VAL A 76 9.24 -26.99 0.96
N SER A 77 10.29 -26.17 1.04
CA SER A 77 10.19 -24.74 0.78
C SER A 77 9.73 -24.43 -0.64
N ARG A 78 10.16 -25.20 -1.64
CA ARG A 78 9.67 -25.06 -3.03
C ARG A 78 8.19 -25.43 -3.15
N ASN A 79 7.72 -26.42 -2.40
CA ASN A 79 6.31 -26.83 -2.40
C ASN A 79 5.41 -25.82 -1.67
N VAL A 80 5.97 -25.05 -0.74
CA VAL A 80 5.27 -23.99 0.02
C VAL A 80 5.43 -22.61 -0.65
N ALA A 81 6.33 -22.47 -1.64
CA ALA A 81 6.48 -21.22 -2.37
C ALA A 81 5.18 -20.83 -3.08
N PRO A 82 4.82 -19.54 -3.09
CA PRO A 82 3.65 -19.05 -3.81
C PRO A 82 3.77 -19.38 -5.30
N ILE A 83 2.88 -20.23 -5.79
CA ILE A 83 2.73 -20.59 -7.21
C ILE A 83 1.25 -20.50 -7.58
N ALA A 84 0.90 -20.62 -8.85
CA ALA A 84 -0.48 -20.53 -9.32
C ALA A 84 -1.47 -21.46 -8.58
N PHE A 85 -0.99 -22.58 -8.03
CA PHE A 85 -1.78 -23.54 -7.26
C PHE A 85 -1.67 -23.37 -5.74
N ASN A 86 -0.80 -22.50 -5.26
CA ASN A 86 -0.60 -22.19 -3.84
C ASN A 86 -0.29 -20.69 -3.69
N PRO A 87 -1.29 -19.80 -3.89
CA PRO A 87 -1.09 -18.37 -3.78
C PRO A 87 -0.77 -17.95 -2.35
N LYS A 88 0.11 -16.98 -2.22
CA LYS A 88 0.30 -16.23 -0.97
C LYS A 88 -0.98 -15.49 -0.65
N MET A 89 -1.46 -15.61 0.59
CA MET A 89 -2.66 -14.96 1.05
C MET A 89 -2.38 -14.14 2.30
N VAL A 90 -2.91 -12.92 2.31
CA VAL A 90 -2.86 -12.00 3.44
C VAL A 90 -4.27 -11.50 3.69
N THR A 91 -4.61 -11.24 4.93
CA THR A 91 -5.87 -10.56 5.27
C THR A 91 -5.59 -9.45 6.26
N ALA A 92 -5.99 -8.24 5.90
CA ALA A 92 -5.98 -7.08 6.77
C ALA A 92 -7.40 -6.80 7.26
N VAL A 93 -7.56 -6.58 8.56
CA VAL A 93 -8.83 -6.18 9.18
C VAL A 93 -8.62 -4.83 9.84
N ASN A 94 -9.31 -3.83 9.36
CA ASN A 94 -9.21 -2.49 9.90
C ASN A 94 -10.51 -2.05 10.57
N PHE A 95 -10.44 -1.83 11.87
CA PHE A 95 -11.49 -1.26 12.68
C PHE A 95 -11.13 0.19 13.00
N ALA A 96 -12.07 1.12 12.81
CA ALA A 96 -11.87 2.51 13.14
C ALA A 96 -13.09 3.09 13.87
N ALA A 97 -12.85 4.06 14.75
CA ALA A 97 -13.91 4.81 15.40
C ALA A 97 -13.56 6.28 15.38
N ARG A 98 -14.61 7.11 15.32
CA ARG A 98 -14.48 8.55 15.37
C ARG A 98 -15.43 9.18 16.38
N SER A 99 -14.96 10.24 17.04
CA SER A 99 -15.78 11.07 17.92
C SER A 99 -15.58 12.53 17.53
N ASP A 100 -16.66 13.17 17.14
CA ASP A 100 -16.66 14.51 16.56
C ASP A 100 -17.42 15.50 17.48
N ASN A 101 -16.96 16.73 17.54
CA ASN A 101 -17.68 17.82 18.25
C ASN A 101 -18.87 18.37 17.47
N LYS A 102 -19.02 18.01 16.20
CA LYS A 102 -20.12 18.38 15.30
C LYS A 102 -20.63 17.16 14.52
N THR A 103 -21.81 17.28 13.95
CA THR A 103 -22.32 16.29 13.02
C THR A 103 -21.49 16.30 11.74
N VAL A 104 -20.94 15.16 11.38
CA VAL A 104 -20.23 14.92 10.13
C VAL A 104 -21.07 13.97 9.29
N VAL A 105 -21.35 14.38 8.06
CA VAL A 105 -22.11 13.58 7.10
C VAL A 105 -21.19 12.81 6.19
N ASP A 106 -21.70 11.74 5.63
CA ASP A 106 -21.05 10.97 4.58
C ASP A 106 -21.00 11.81 3.28
N PRO A 107 -19.80 12.02 2.67
CA PRO A 107 -19.71 12.77 1.43
C PRO A 107 -20.50 12.17 0.26
N ALA A 108 -20.66 10.85 0.22
CA ALA A 108 -21.45 10.17 -0.81
C ALA A 108 -22.97 10.27 -0.57
N ASP A 109 -23.40 10.48 0.70
CA ASP A 109 -24.81 10.58 1.06
C ASP A 109 -25.02 11.51 2.26
N SER A 110 -25.39 12.75 1.99
CA SER A 110 -25.63 13.77 3.01
C SER A 110 -26.77 13.44 4.00
N SER A 111 -27.60 12.43 3.73
CA SER A 111 -28.61 11.94 4.68
C SER A 111 -28.03 11.02 5.75
N ASN A 112 -26.82 10.50 5.55
CA ASN A 112 -26.13 9.60 6.46
C ASN A 112 -25.10 10.36 7.29
N THR A 113 -25.08 10.12 8.60
CA THR A 113 -24.07 10.68 9.49
C THR A 113 -23.03 9.64 9.85
N ILE A 114 -21.76 10.01 9.77
CA ILE A 114 -20.64 9.17 10.17
C ILE A 114 -20.03 9.55 11.52
N SER A 115 -20.45 10.68 12.10
CA SER A 115 -19.95 11.19 13.39
C SER A 115 -20.29 10.27 14.57
N ASN A 116 -19.37 10.18 15.54
CA ASN A 116 -19.55 9.49 16.81
C ASN A 116 -19.93 8.01 16.69
N LYS A 117 -19.30 7.31 15.73
CA LYS A 117 -19.59 5.90 15.45
C LYS A 117 -18.29 5.08 15.34
N PRO A 118 -18.35 3.78 15.72
CA PRO A 118 -17.37 2.79 15.33
C PRO A 118 -17.74 2.18 13.97
N PHE A 119 -16.71 1.70 13.24
CA PHE A 119 -16.85 1.03 11.95
C PHE A 119 -15.87 -0.15 11.86
N LEU A 120 -16.30 -1.26 11.29
CA LEU A 120 -15.39 -2.22 10.69
C LEU A 120 -15.09 -1.70 9.27
N ARG A 121 -14.08 -0.81 9.16
CA ARG A 121 -13.86 0.03 7.99
C ARG A 121 -13.60 -0.77 6.73
N THR A 122 -12.70 -1.74 6.82
CA THR A 122 -12.42 -2.65 5.71
C THR A 122 -11.91 -4.00 6.20
N VAL A 123 -12.17 -5.05 5.42
CA VAL A 123 -11.51 -6.35 5.51
C VAL A 123 -10.97 -6.66 4.12
N GLU A 124 -9.66 -6.55 3.94
CA GLU A 124 -8.99 -6.76 2.66
C GLU A 124 -8.33 -8.13 2.63
N MET A 125 -8.52 -8.83 1.53
CA MET A 125 -7.88 -10.11 1.24
C MET A 125 -6.98 -9.94 0.01
N GLU A 126 -5.68 -9.95 0.23
CA GLU A 126 -4.65 -9.94 -0.81
C GLU A 126 -4.34 -11.38 -1.22
N LEU A 127 -4.30 -11.62 -2.52
CA LEU A 127 -3.90 -12.86 -3.16
C LEU A 127 -2.78 -12.56 -4.14
N SER A 128 -1.64 -13.20 -3.99
CA SER A 128 -0.52 -13.06 -4.92
C SER A 128 0.10 -14.40 -5.28
N SER A 129 0.48 -14.57 -6.54
CA SER A 129 1.07 -15.81 -7.02
C SER A 129 1.98 -15.58 -8.23
N GLU A 130 3.05 -16.33 -8.28
CA GLU A 130 3.80 -16.51 -9.53
C GLU A 130 2.99 -17.41 -10.46
N VAL A 131 2.65 -16.92 -11.64
CA VAL A 131 1.94 -17.69 -12.67
C VAL A 131 2.93 -18.56 -13.43
N ASP A 132 4.06 -17.96 -13.82
CA ASP A 132 5.17 -18.60 -14.49
C ASP A 132 6.47 -17.76 -14.25
N PRO A 133 7.64 -18.14 -14.80
CA PRO A 133 8.86 -17.36 -14.65
C PRO A 133 8.82 -15.92 -15.22
N TYR A 134 7.80 -15.58 -16.01
CA TYR A 134 7.67 -14.31 -16.70
C TYR A 134 6.61 -13.40 -16.08
N ALA A 135 5.63 -13.98 -15.37
CA ALA A 135 4.46 -13.25 -14.89
C ALA A 135 4.03 -13.65 -13.48
N SER A 136 3.48 -12.69 -12.74
CA SER A 136 2.76 -12.91 -11.49
C SER A 136 1.35 -12.31 -11.57
N ALA A 137 0.45 -12.83 -10.75
CA ALA A 137 -0.90 -12.31 -10.58
C ALA A 137 -1.07 -11.75 -9.17
N PHE A 138 -1.85 -10.69 -9.06
CA PHE A 138 -2.16 -10.02 -7.82
C PHE A 138 -3.64 -9.62 -7.78
N ALA A 139 -4.30 -9.80 -6.64
CA ALA A 139 -5.65 -9.33 -6.44
C ALA A 139 -5.87 -8.92 -4.99
N VAL A 140 -6.56 -7.80 -4.77
CA VAL A 140 -7.09 -7.35 -3.48
C VAL A 140 -8.61 -7.32 -3.59
N ILE A 141 -9.27 -8.13 -2.75
CA ILE A 141 -10.71 -8.16 -2.61
C ILE A 141 -11.03 -7.58 -1.25
N SER A 142 -11.79 -6.49 -1.22
CA SER A 142 -12.21 -5.84 0.02
C SER A 142 -13.68 -6.08 0.32
N LEU A 143 -13.96 -6.15 1.63
CA LEU A 143 -15.27 -5.97 2.21
C LEU A 143 -15.23 -4.62 2.91
N GLU A 144 -15.86 -3.61 2.32
CA GLU A 144 -15.84 -2.23 2.81
C GLU A 144 -17.16 -1.87 3.47
N ASP A 145 -17.08 -1.17 4.59
CA ASP A 145 -18.25 -0.58 5.22
C ASP A 145 -18.66 0.67 4.42
N GLU A 146 -19.85 0.62 3.84
CA GLU A 146 -20.46 1.76 3.13
C GLU A 146 -20.98 2.83 4.13
N ALA A 147 -20.03 3.40 4.90
CA ALA A 147 -20.30 4.42 5.90
C ALA A 147 -21.38 4.03 6.95
N GLY A 148 -21.38 2.75 7.35
CA GLY A 148 -22.33 2.20 8.34
C GLY A 148 -23.68 1.77 7.79
N LYS A 149 -23.83 1.73 6.45
CA LYS A 149 -25.09 1.27 5.81
C LYS A 149 -25.08 -0.22 5.49
N GLY A 150 -23.93 -0.82 5.40
CA GLY A 150 -23.73 -2.23 5.06
C GLY A 150 -22.36 -2.45 4.44
N PHE A 151 -22.10 -3.69 4.04
CA PHE A 151 -20.83 -4.05 3.42
C PHE A 151 -20.99 -4.21 1.91
N GLY A 152 -20.21 -3.46 1.15
CA GLY A 152 -19.91 -3.68 -0.26
C GLY A 152 -18.78 -4.70 -0.41
N ILE A 153 -18.71 -5.33 -1.57
CA ILE A 153 -17.56 -6.14 -2.01
C ILE A 153 -16.99 -5.45 -3.23
N ASP A 154 -15.72 -5.06 -3.18
CA ASP A 154 -15.01 -4.53 -4.33
C ASP A 154 -13.74 -5.34 -4.63
N ALA A 155 -13.32 -5.33 -5.88
CA ALA A 155 -11.98 -5.71 -6.28
C ALA A 155 -11.15 -4.42 -6.36
N GLU A 156 -10.49 -4.06 -5.28
CA GLU A 156 -9.69 -2.84 -5.25
C GLU A 156 -8.56 -2.88 -6.26
N GLU A 157 -7.87 -4.02 -6.31
CA GLU A 157 -6.86 -4.30 -7.31
C GLU A 157 -7.02 -5.71 -7.87
N ALA A 158 -6.79 -5.87 -9.16
CA ALA A 158 -6.71 -7.16 -9.83
C ALA A 158 -5.90 -7.01 -11.11
N TYR A 159 -4.66 -7.47 -11.11
CA TYR A 159 -3.77 -7.31 -12.26
C TYR A 159 -2.80 -8.46 -12.46
N GLY A 160 -2.36 -8.63 -13.71
CA GLY A 160 -1.18 -9.40 -14.06
C GLY A 160 0.04 -8.50 -14.18
N LEU A 161 1.16 -8.93 -13.62
CA LEU A 161 2.46 -8.26 -13.72
C LEU A 161 3.39 -9.10 -14.58
N ILE A 162 3.70 -8.61 -15.78
CA ILE A 162 4.69 -9.21 -16.68
C ILE A 162 6.05 -8.62 -16.33
N LYS A 163 6.97 -9.46 -15.84
CA LYS A 163 8.30 -9.06 -15.35
C LYS A 163 9.37 -9.11 -16.43
N ARG A 164 9.17 -9.95 -17.44
CA ARG A 164 10.07 -10.12 -18.60
C ARG A 164 9.33 -10.82 -19.73
N LEU A 165 9.76 -10.60 -20.94
CA LEU A 165 9.21 -11.28 -22.10
C LEU A 165 10.05 -12.52 -22.44
N PRO A 166 9.44 -13.62 -22.93
CA PRO A 166 10.16 -14.85 -23.28
C PRO A 166 11.27 -14.68 -24.33
N ILE A 167 11.21 -13.61 -25.15
CA ILE A 167 12.18 -13.32 -26.21
C ILE A 167 13.32 -12.42 -25.69
N ILE A 168 13.11 -11.74 -24.56
CA ILE A 168 14.07 -10.81 -23.94
C ILE A 168 14.36 -11.36 -22.55
N GLU A 169 15.42 -12.17 -22.44
CA GLU A 169 15.77 -12.83 -21.17
C GLU A 169 16.05 -11.85 -20.04
N ASP A 170 16.68 -10.72 -20.36
CA ASP A 170 16.87 -9.61 -19.43
C ASP A 170 15.93 -8.47 -19.80
N ALA A 171 15.01 -8.10 -18.90
CA ALA A 171 14.18 -6.93 -19.11
C ALA A 171 15.05 -5.68 -19.18
N PRO A 172 15.20 -5.02 -20.35
CA PRO A 172 16.03 -3.84 -20.46
C PRO A 172 15.46 -2.75 -19.55
N LEU A 173 16.34 -2.06 -18.82
CA LEU A 173 15.95 -1.00 -17.86
C LEU A 173 15.02 -1.49 -16.75
N GLY A 174 14.98 -2.78 -16.43
CA GLY A 174 14.07 -3.33 -15.43
C GLY A 174 12.59 -3.26 -15.82
N LEU A 175 12.29 -3.20 -17.13
CA LEU A 175 10.95 -3.02 -17.66
C LEU A 175 9.96 -4.04 -17.12
N LYS A 176 8.82 -3.55 -16.59
CA LYS A 176 7.68 -4.35 -16.14
C LYS A 176 6.41 -3.78 -16.75
N LEU A 177 5.46 -4.65 -17.04
CA LEU A 177 4.15 -4.27 -17.55
C LEU A 177 3.06 -4.83 -16.64
N LYS A 178 2.28 -3.94 -16.02
CA LYS A 178 1.11 -4.27 -15.21
C LYS A 178 -0.14 -4.06 -16.06
N ILE A 179 -1.09 -5.01 -16.03
CA ILE A 179 -2.35 -4.93 -16.79
C ILE A 179 -3.49 -5.37 -15.88
N GLY A 180 -4.49 -4.51 -15.70
CA GLY A 180 -5.67 -4.77 -14.88
C GLY A 180 -6.20 -3.55 -14.17
N LYS A 181 -6.83 -3.73 -13.00
CA LYS A 181 -7.21 -2.67 -12.06
C LYS A 181 -6.10 -2.54 -11.00
N TYR A 182 -5.58 -1.36 -10.78
CA TYR A 182 -4.47 -1.13 -9.85
C TYR A 182 -4.49 0.31 -9.33
N ARG A 183 -3.85 0.56 -8.18
CA ARG A 183 -3.64 1.91 -7.69
C ARG A 183 -2.58 2.61 -8.54
N ALA A 184 -3.01 3.68 -9.22
CA ALA A 184 -2.13 4.42 -10.12
C ALA A 184 -1.00 5.13 -9.37
N SER A 185 0.18 5.18 -9.98
CA SER A 185 1.32 5.97 -9.51
C SER A 185 1.09 7.46 -9.80
N LEU A 186 0.10 8.06 -9.12
CA LEU A 186 -0.26 9.47 -9.23
C LEU A 186 -0.05 10.14 -7.87
N GLY A 187 1.08 10.81 -7.71
CA GLY A 187 1.54 11.35 -6.44
C GLY A 187 2.11 10.31 -5.48
N LEU A 188 2.30 10.73 -4.23
CA LEU A 188 2.93 9.95 -3.16
C LEU A 188 1.97 8.95 -2.51
N ASP A 189 0.75 9.42 -2.17
CA ASP A 189 -0.14 8.74 -1.22
C ASP A 189 -1.18 7.84 -1.89
N ASN A 190 -1.50 8.06 -3.18
CA ASN A 190 -2.57 7.34 -3.87
C ASN A 190 -2.36 5.83 -3.94
N LYS A 191 -1.12 5.38 -4.07
CA LYS A 191 -0.79 3.94 -4.18
C LYS A 191 -0.83 3.18 -2.85
N ILE A 192 -1.08 3.86 -1.73
CA ILE A 192 -1.06 3.29 -0.39
C ILE A 192 -2.49 2.94 0.03
N HIS A 193 -2.73 1.70 0.49
CA HIS A 193 -4.00 1.31 1.08
C HIS A 193 -4.27 2.04 2.40
N ILE A 194 -5.53 2.28 2.72
CA ILE A 194 -5.88 3.10 3.90
C ILE A 194 -5.42 2.47 5.21
N HIS A 195 -5.43 1.14 5.30
CA HIS A 195 -4.96 0.43 6.49
C HIS A 195 -3.44 0.54 6.68
N ASP A 196 -2.67 0.87 5.63
CA ASP A 196 -1.22 1.03 5.66
C ASP A 196 -0.77 2.48 5.87
N LEU A 197 -1.66 3.45 5.73
CA LEU A 197 -1.31 4.85 5.92
C LEU A 197 -0.71 5.13 7.31
N PRO A 198 0.20 6.10 7.43
CA PRO A 198 0.73 6.54 8.73
C PRO A 198 -0.27 7.33 9.57
N TRP A 199 -1.42 7.66 9.05
CA TRP A 199 -2.55 8.37 9.66
C TRP A 199 -3.86 7.61 9.46
N THR A 200 -4.92 8.02 10.16
CA THR A 200 -6.22 7.31 10.09
C THR A 200 -7.08 7.77 8.91
N THR A 201 -6.92 9.01 8.45
CA THR A 201 -7.68 9.58 7.33
C THR A 201 -6.75 9.84 6.16
N ARG A 202 -7.21 9.65 4.93
CA ARG A 202 -6.43 9.98 3.73
C ARG A 202 -6.23 11.50 3.59
N PRO A 203 -5.07 11.99 3.08
CA PRO A 203 -4.87 13.41 2.81
C PRO A 203 -5.97 14.00 1.92
N LEU A 204 -6.36 15.25 2.21
CA LEU A 204 -7.47 15.89 1.52
C LEU A 204 -7.27 15.98 -0.01
N ILE A 205 -6.04 16.22 -0.47
CA ILE A 205 -5.77 16.29 -1.93
C ILE A 205 -6.02 14.95 -2.62
N VAL A 206 -5.72 13.83 -1.95
CA VAL A 206 -5.92 12.51 -2.53
C VAL A 206 -7.40 12.14 -2.48
N SER A 207 -8.04 12.25 -1.32
CA SER A 207 -9.45 11.88 -1.17
C SER A 207 -10.40 12.74 -1.98
N ARG A 208 -10.14 14.05 -2.09
CA ARG A 208 -11.07 14.98 -2.77
C ARG A 208 -10.73 15.26 -4.22
N TYR A 209 -9.48 15.05 -4.64
CA TYR A 209 -9.07 15.27 -6.01
C TYR A 209 -9.05 13.98 -6.83
N LEU A 210 -8.66 12.87 -6.21
CA LEU A 210 -8.49 11.59 -6.88
C LEU A 210 -9.60 10.59 -6.59
N GLY A 211 -10.06 10.50 -5.35
CA GLY A 211 -11.10 9.57 -4.92
C GLY A 211 -12.20 10.27 -4.15
N THR A 212 -13.47 9.89 -4.31
CA THR A 212 -14.59 10.64 -3.75
C THR A 212 -15.58 9.85 -2.94
N ASP A 213 -15.58 8.55 -2.97
CA ASP A 213 -16.70 7.76 -2.48
C ASP A 213 -17.18 8.23 -1.10
N HIS A 214 -16.71 7.71 -0.02
CA HIS A 214 -17.11 8.08 1.33
C HIS A 214 -16.12 9.02 2.02
N GLY A 215 -15.26 9.72 1.25
CA GLY A 215 -14.32 10.72 1.71
C GLY A 215 -13.06 10.15 2.39
N GLU A 216 -12.38 11.02 3.13
CA GLU A 216 -11.04 10.75 3.66
C GLU A 216 -10.97 9.69 4.78
N PHE A 217 -12.11 9.32 5.39
CA PHE A 217 -12.16 8.35 6.49
C PHE A 217 -12.33 6.91 6.01
N PHE A 218 -12.92 6.69 4.85
CA PHE A 218 -13.07 5.37 4.23
C PHE A 218 -12.04 5.20 3.10
N GLU A 219 -12.00 4.01 2.47
CA GLU A 219 -11.09 3.81 1.37
C GLU A 219 -11.44 4.76 0.22
N SER A 220 -10.50 5.56 -0.15
CA SER A 220 -10.66 6.56 -1.20
C SER A 220 -9.33 6.74 -1.91
N GLY A 221 -9.33 6.71 -3.22
CA GLY A 221 -8.16 6.84 -4.06
C GLY A 221 -8.49 6.56 -5.51
N TYR A 222 -7.47 6.62 -6.37
CA TYR A 222 -7.63 6.40 -7.80
C TYR A 222 -7.01 5.05 -8.21
N ASN A 223 -7.87 4.09 -8.54
CA ASN A 223 -7.50 2.75 -8.94
C ASN A 223 -8.14 2.37 -10.28
N PRO A 224 -7.62 2.89 -11.40
CA PRO A 224 -8.17 2.70 -12.72
C PRO A 224 -7.93 1.30 -13.27
N VAL A 225 -8.69 0.96 -14.33
CA VAL A 225 -8.39 -0.20 -15.19
C VAL A 225 -7.55 0.26 -16.37
N GLY A 226 -6.40 -0.40 -16.59
CA GLY A 226 -5.50 -0.03 -17.67
C GLY A 226 -4.24 -0.86 -17.74
N ALA A 227 -3.20 -0.26 -18.28
CA ALA A 227 -1.85 -0.79 -18.36
C ALA A 227 -0.85 0.24 -17.84
N ASP A 228 0.08 -0.20 -17.01
CA ASP A 228 1.19 0.58 -16.44
C ASP A 228 2.51 -0.03 -16.88
N LEU A 229 3.37 0.79 -17.41
CA LEU A 229 4.74 0.45 -17.80
C LEU A 229 5.70 1.09 -16.81
N ASP A 230 6.40 0.26 -16.04
CA ASP A 230 7.38 0.67 -15.04
C ASP A 230 8.80 0.34 -15.53
N PHE A 231 9.71 1.31 -15.49
CA PHE A 231 11.09 1.13 -15.92
C PHE A 231 12.04 2.18 -15.34
N TYR A 232 13.33 1.81 -15.32
CA TYR A 232 14.40 2.69 -14.87
C TYR A 232 15.01 3.45 -16.05
N LEU A 233 15.14 4.76 -15.91
CA LEU A 233 15.83 5.58 -16.90
C LEU A 233 17.33 5.62 -16.64
N PRO A 234 18.17 5.67 -17.70
CA PRO A 234 19.59 5.95 -17.54
C PRO A 234 19.79 7.27 -16.80
N ASN A 235 20.54 7.25 -15.72
CA ASN A 235 20.70 8.41 -14.86
C ASN A 235 22.17 8.83 -14.81
N PRO A 236 22.50 10.07 -15.26
CA PRO A 236 23.87 10.58 -15.23
C PRO A 236 24.33 11.02 -13.82
N ILE A 237 23.43 11.07 -12.83
CA ILE A 237 23.77 11.50 -11.47
C ILE A 237 24.20 10.27 -10.63
N PRO A 238 25.47 10.15 -10.24
CA PRO A 238 25.94 9.00 -9.48
C PRO A 238 25.22 8.80 -8.14
N GLY A 239 24.89 7.55 -7.82
CA GLY A 239 24.23 7.19 -6.55
C GLY A 239 22.77 7.60 -6.46
N THR A 240 22.12 7.83 -7.60
CA THR A 240 20.69 8.08 -7.69
C THR A 240 20.01 7.06 -8.61
N THR A 241 18.74 6.81 -8.36
CA THR A 241 17.86 5.99 -9.21
C THR A 241 16.79 6.88 -9.80
N LEU A 242 16.55 6.75 -11.09
CA LEU A 242 15.49 7.45 -11.81
C LEU A 242 14.51 6.42 -12.37
N GLU A 243 13.30 6.40 -11.81
CA GLU A 243 12.21 5.48 -12.15
C GLU A 243 11.08 6.23 -12.84
N MET A 244 10.49 5.62 -13.85
CA MET A 244 9.35 6.17 -14.57
C MET A 244 8.22 5.15 -14.65
N ASN A 245 7.01 5.58 -14.29
CA ASN A 245 5.76 4.91 -14.59
C ASN A 245 5.06 5.65 -15.72
N ALA A 246 4.49 4.91 -16.66
CA ALA A 246 3.71 5.46 -17.76
C ALA A 246 2.47 4.58 -17.98
N ASP A 247 1.29 5.15 -17.74
CA ASP A 247 0.04 4.42 -17.78
C ASP A 247 -0.84 4.88 -18.95
N ALA A 248 -1.61 3.91 -19.47
CA ALA A 248 -2.76 4.17 -20.31
C ALA A 248 -3.99 3.51 -19.66
N VAL A 249 -4.91 4.33 -19.17
CA VAL A 249 -6.01 3.89 -18.31
C VAL A 249 -7.36 4.30 -18.89
N ARG A 250 -8.42 3.69 -18.36
CA ARG A 250 -9.79 4.11 -18.66
C ARG A 250 -10.01 5.52 -18.11
N ALA A 251 -10.36 6.46 -18.99
CA ALA A 251 -10.72 7.82 -18.63
C ALA A 251 -11.99 7.86 -17.74
N SER A 252 -12.21 8.96 -17.07
CA SER A 252 -13.37 9.27 -16.22
C SER A 252 -13.55 8.45 -14.92
N ASP A 253 -12.54 7.70 -14.51
CA ASP A 253 -12.54 7.03 -13.20
C ASP A 253 -11.98 7.93 -12.07
N ILE A 254 -11.45 9.09 -12.40
CA ILE A 254 -10.98 10.07 -11.41
C ILE A 254 -12.17 10.87 -10.85
N ALA A 255 -12.19 11.10 -9.56
CA ALA A 255 -13.32 11.66 -8.84
C ALA A 255 -13.83 12.99 -9.38
N VAL A 256 -12.92 13.92 -9.64
CA VAL A 256 -13.26 15.27 -10.09
C VAL A 256 -13.92 15.26 -11.47
N SER A 257 -13.57 14.32 -12.34
CA SER A 257 -14.17 14.20 -13.67
C SER A 257 -15.63 13.72 -13.61
N ASN A 258 -16.05 13.10 -12.52
CA ASN A 258 -17.36 12.49 -12.36
C ASN A 258 -18.39 13.36 -11.62
N ALA A 259 -17.95 14.23 -10.73
CA ALA A 259 -18.79 14.74 -9.66
C ALA A 259 -19.92 15.70 -10.09
N ASN A 260 -19.84 16.45 -11.18
CA ASN A 260 -20.80 17.54 -11.40
C ASN A 260 -21.13 17.91 -12.85
N LEU A 261 -20.75 17.13 -13.82
CA LEU A 261 -21.22 17.35 -15.19
C LEU A 261 -22.62 16.76 -15.34
N PRO A 262 -23.57 17.46 -16.02
CA PRO A 262 -24.89 16.91 -16.32
C PRO A 262 -24.71 15.56 -17.01
N SER A 263 -25.17 14.50 -16.39
CA SER A 263 -24.87 13.10 -16.72
C SER A 263 -25.22 12.66 -18.16
N SER A 264 -25.93 13.47 -18.91
CA SER A 264 -26.42 13.09 -20.24
C SER A 264 -25.82 13.83 -21.43
N ALA A 265 -25.12 14.95 -21.21
CA ALA A 265 -24.78 15.82 -22.33
C ALA A 265 -23.29 15.80 -22.75
N PHE A 266 -22.35 15.37 -21.90
CA PHE A 266 -20.96 15.72 -22.09
C PHE A 266 -19.93 14.60 -21.83
N ARG A 267 -20.36 13.41 -21.46
CA ARG A 267 -19.44 12.29 -21.35
C ARG A 267 -19.19 11.67 -22.70
N THR A 268 -17.96 11.77 -23.15
CA THR A 268 -17.48 10.81 -24.15
C THR A 268 -17.65 9.42 -23.54
N PRO A 269 -18.34 8.47 -24.20
CA PRO A 269 -18.48 7.12 -23.67
C PRO A 269 -17.11 6.58 -23.34
N MET A 270 -16.95 5.97 -22.17
CA MET A 270 -15.74 5.23 -21.80
C MET A 270 -15.32 4.34 -22.97
N SER A 271 -14.24 4.70 -23.62
CA SER A 271 -13.80 4.00 -24.83
C SER A 271 -12.31 3.78 -24.77
N ILE A 272 -11.89 2.58 -25.13
CA ILE A 272 -10.47 2.27 -25.36
C ILE A 272 -9.81 3.20 -26.41
N ARG A 273 -10.62 3.93 -27.18
CA ARG A 273 -10.15 4.88 -28.18
C ARG A 273 -9.80 6.25 -27.61
N GLN A 274 -10.17 6.51 -26.36
CA GLN A 274 -9.89 7.76 -25.64
C GLN A 274 -9.45 7.41 -24.21
N PRO A 275 -8.25 6.84 -24.05
CA PRO A 275 -7.69 6.58 -22.74
C PRO A 275 -7.29 7.90 -22.07
N ALA A 276 -7.14 7.87 -20.75
CA ALA A 276 -6.34 8.84 -20.03
C ALA A 276 -4.91 8.31 -19.90
N TYR A 277 -3.96 9.23 -19.80
CA TYR A 277 -2.55 8.93 -19.64
C TYR A 277 -2.06 9.42 -18.29
N ILE A 278 -1.26 8.61 -17.62
CA ILE A 278 -0.59 8.98 -16.38
C ILE A 278 0.92 8.87 -16.60
N GLY A 279 1.67 9.79 -16.03
CA GLY A 279 3.11 9.71 -15.95
C GLY A 279 3.58 10.05 -14.55
N HIS A 280 4.50 9.26 -14.00
CA HIS A 280 5.17 9.55 -12.75
C HIS A 280 6.68 9.34 -12.92
N LEU A 281 7.46 10.36 -12.62
CA LEU A 281 8.92 10.32 -12.62
C LEU A 281 9.41 10.49 -11.20
N ASN A 282 10.22 9.54 -10.73
CA ASN A 282 10.70 9.46 -9.38
C ASN A 282 12.23 9.41 -9.34
N LEU A 283 12.86 10.38 -8.67
CA LEU A 283 14.29 10.44 -8.43
C LEU A 283 14.59 10.12 -6.97
N SER A 284 15.30 9.04 -6.73
CA SER A 284 15.70 8.62 -5.39
C SER A 284 17.21 8.71 -5.20
N LYS A 285 17.64 9.12 -4.01
CA LYS A 285 19.03 9.13 -3.58
C LYS A 285 19.19 8.58 -2.18
N ASP A 286 20.00 7.54 -2.05
CA ASP A 286 20.38 6.94 -0.79
C ASP A 286 21.76 7.46 -0.35
N TRP A 287 21.92 7.78 0.94
CA TRP A 287 23.19 8.13 1.57
C TRP A 287 23.50 7.13 2.69
N ASN A 288 24.42 6.21 2.41
CA ASN A 288 24.97 5.26 3.39
C ASN A 288 23.90 4.41 4.10
N ASN A 289 22.81 4.07 3.45
CA ASN A 289 21.67 3.28 3.96
C ASN A 289 20.95 3.90 5.18
N VAL A 290 21.32 5.10 5.59
CA VAL A 290 20.69 5.82 6.75
C VAL A 290 19.77 6.95 6.32
N SER A 291 19.93 7.48 5.13
CA SER A 291 19.10 8.59 4.62
C SER A 291 18.67 8.34 3.18
N LEU A 292 17.40 8.46 2.91
CA LEU A 292 16.82 8.36 1.57
C LEU A 292 16.02 9.63 1.27
N LEU A 293 16.34 10.29 0.17
CA LEU A 293 15.54 11.36 -0.41
C LEU A 293 14.87 10.85 -1.69
N THR A 294 13.59 11.08 -1.81
CA THR A 294 12.80 10.79 -2.98
C THR A 294 12.08 12.05 -3.45
N LEU A 295 12.17 12.37 -4.74
CA LEU A 295 11.50 13.49 -5.39
C LEU A 295 10.65 12.94 -6.52
N GLY A 296 9.35 13.24 -6.54
CA GLY A 296 8.42 12.80 -7.54
C GLY A 296 7.78 13.96 -8.30
N VAL A 297 7.46 13.73 -9.57
CA VAL A 297 6.55 14.57 -10.36
C VAL A 297 5.58 13.67 -11.10
N SER A 298 4.31 14.03 -11.11
CA SER A 298 3.27 13.23 -11.73
C SER A 298 2.30 14.08 -12.54
N GLY A 299 1.68 13.45 -13.51
CA GLY A 299 0.66 14.07 -14.34
C GLY A 299 -0.39 13.07 -14.79
N TYR A 300 -1.61 13.52 -14.91
CA TYR A 300 -2.74 12.83 -15.53
C TYR A 300 -3.31 13.73 -16.62
N ASP A 301 -3.58 13.20 -17.79
CA ASP A 301 -4.19 13.91 -18.91
C ASP A 301 -5.28 13.05 -19.55
N GLU A 302 -6.48 13.62 -19.60
CA GLU A 302 -7.66 13.03 -20.24
C GLU A 302 -7.97 13.78 -21.53
N GLU A 303 -8.30 13.08 -22.60
CA GLU A 303 -8.68 13.70 -23.86
C GLU A 303 -10.17 14.11 -23.87
N GLY A 304 -10.47 15.29 -24.39
CA GLY A 304 -11.84 15.73 -24.61
C GLY A 304 -12.07 17.22 -24.38
N THR A 305 -13.27 17.69 -24.70
CA THR A 305 -13.66 19.11 -24.54
C THR A 305 -13.71 19.53 -23.07
N TYR A 306 -14.08 18.61 -22.18
CA TYR A 306 -14.19 18.80 -20.75
C TYR A 306 -13.15 17.96 -19.99
N ALA A 307 -12.02 17.74 -20.64
CA ALA A 307 -10.91 16.95 -20.10
C ALA A 307 -10.45 17.47 -18.74
N THR A 308 -10.18 16.53 -17.84
CA THR A 308 -9.52 16.79 -16.57
C THR A 308 -8.02 16.55 -16.74
N ARG A 309 -7.20 17.42 -16.12
CA ARG A 309 -5.77 17.25 -16.00
C ARG A 309 -5.35 17.39 -14.56
N VAL A 310 -4.41 16.57 -14.12
CA VAL A 310 -3.82 16.68 -12.78
C VAL A 310 -2.32 16.81 -12.92
N TYR A 311 -1.72 17.70 -12.15
CA TYR A 311 -0.29 17.87 -12.05
C TYR A 311 0.12 17.79 -10.60
N GLY A 312 1.10 16.96 -10.28
CA GLY A 312 1.57 16.74 -8.93
C GLY A 312 3.09 16.81 -8.81
N ALA A 313 3.54 17.16 -7.61
CA ALA A 313 4.94 17.01 -7.22
C ALA A 313 4.99 16.58 -5.75
N ASP A 314 5.91 15.69 -5.44
CA ASP A 314 6.05 15.13 -4.12
C ASP A 314 7.51 15.03 -3.67
N ILE A 315 7.70 14.96 -2.36
CA ILE A 315 8.99 14.79 -1.72
C ILE A 315 8.84 13.90 -0.49
N THR A 316 9.78 12.99 -0.32
CA THR A 316 9.91 12.20 0.92
C THR A 316 11.37 12.15 1.33
N TYR A 317 11.63 12.41 2.60
CA TYR A 317 12.93 12.23 3.23
C TYR A 317 12.81 11.27 4.40
N LYS A 318 13.58 10.20 4.36
CA LYS A 318 13.71 9.20 5.44
C LYS A 318 15.11 9.30 6.04
N TRP A 319 15.18 9.27 7.36
CA TRP A 319 16.43 9.25 8.08
C TRP A 319 16.35 8.28 9.26
N ALA A 320 17.41 7.54 9.50
CA ALA A 320 17.56 6.68 10.66
C ALA A 320 18.98 6.82 11.23
N PRO A 321 19.17 6.74 12.57
CA PRO A 321 20.50 6.90 13.18
C PRO A 321 21.45 5.73 12.90
N SER A 322 20.93 4.57 12.49
CA SER A 322 21.68 3.37 12.14
C SER A 322 21.00 2.62 10.99
N GLU A 323 21.71 1.68 10.37
CA GLU A 323 21.16 0.82 9.34
C GLU A 323 20.04 -0.11 9.87
N GLU A 324 20.05 -0.44 11.15
CA GLU A 324 19.05 -1.31 11.80
C GLU A 324 17.68 -0.64 11.95
N ARG A 325 17.61 0.70 11.92
CA ARG A 325 16.37 1.50 11.94
C ARG A 325 15.39 1.16 13.06
N GLU A 326 15.87 0.65 14.18
CA GLU A 326 15.06 0.18 15.30
C GLU A 326 14.38 1.29 16.11
N SER A 327 14.94 2.48 16.10
CA SER A 327 14.38 3.63 16.83
C SER A 327 14.96 4.96 16.35
N ASN A 328 14.30 6.06 16.75
CA ASN A 328 14.73 7.43 16.46
C ASN A 328 14.77 7.78 14.95
N SER A 329 14.08 7.01 14.10
CA SER A 329 13.96 7.32 12.68
C SER A 329 12.96 8.46 12.47
N ILE A 330 13.19 9.23 11.41
CA ILE A 330 12.29 10.29 10.95
C ILE A 330 11.91 10.04 9.51
N VAL A 331 10.61 10.15 9.22
CA VAL A 331 10.11 10.26 7.86
C VAL A 331 9.36 11.58 7.76
N THR A 332 9.69 12.38 6.78
CA THR A 332 8.98 13.62 6.49
C THR A 332 8.78 13.76 5.00
N GLY A 333 7.72 14.41 4.61
CA GLY A 333 7.43 14.60 3.19
C GLY A 333 6.17 15.42 2.99
N GLY A 334 5.75 15.45 1.75
CA GLY A 334 4.54 16.14 1.34
C GLY A 334 4.33 16.07 -0.15
N GLU A 335 3.17 16.49 -0.54
CA GLU A 335 2.71 16.46 -1.91
C GLU A 335 1.87 17.70 -2.22
N ILE A 336 2.03 18.24 -3.41
CA ILE A 336 1.19 19.30 -3.97
C ILE A 336 0.54 18.80 -5.25
N MET A 337 -0.75 19.08 -5.42
CA MET A 337 -1.49 18.79 -6.65
C MET A 337 -2.24 20.02 -7.13
N SER A 338 -2.36 20.17 -8.44
CA SER A 338 -3.25 21.11 -9.11
C SER A 338 -4.08 20.36 -10.13
N ILE A 339 -5.37 20.69 -10.19
CA ILE A 339 -6.30 20.10 -11.14
C ILE A 339 -6.76 21.19 -12.10
N ASP A 340 -6.78 20.88 -13.38
CA ASP A 340 -7.42 21.68 -14.44
C ASP A 340 -8.67 20.93 -14.90
N HIS A 341 -9.84 21.41 -14.54
CA HIS A 341 -11.12 20.80 -14.91
C HIS A 341 -12.24 21.83 -15.10
N VAL A 342 -13.42 21.36 -15.45
CA VAL A 342 -14.59 22.21 -15.69
C VAL A 342 -15.57 22.09 -14.52
N ASP A 343 -15.98 23.20 -13.93
CA ASP A 343 -16.96 23.25 -12.84
C ASP A 343 -18.42 22.99 -13.31
N SER A 344 -19.34 22.99 -12.37
CA SER A 344 -20.78 22.80 -12.66
C SER A 344 -21.39 23.89 -13.55
N LEU A 345 -20.75 25.04 -13.71
CA LEU A 345 -21.15 26.13 -14.59
C LEU A 345 -20.45 26.08 -15.94
N LEU A 346 -19.74 25.01 -16.25
CA LEU A 346 -18.94 24.82 -17.46
C LEU A 346 -17.79 25.84 -17.58
N GLN A 347 -17.30 26.36 -16.46
CA GLN A 347 -16.14 27.24 -16.40
C GLN A 347 -14.91 26.42 -16.04
N ARG A 348 -13.81 26.66 -16.75
CA ARG A 348 -12.53 26.01 -16.45
C ARG A 348 -11.94 26.65 -15.20
N ILE A 349 -11.61 25.81 -14.22
CA ILE A 349 -11.03 26.21 -12.93
C ILE A 349 -9.78 25.37 -12.65
N HIS A 350 -8.91 25.89 -11.78
CA HIS A 350 -7.61 25.31 -11.48
C HIS A 350 -7.37 25.25 -9.97
N PRO A 351 -8.19 24.50 -9.20
CA PRO A 351 -7.94 24.34 -7.78
C PRO A 351 -6.61 23.61 -7.54
N TYR A 352 -5.95 23.96 -6.45
CA TYR A 352 -4.75 23.30 -5.99
C TYR A 352 -4.79 23.04 -4.50
N GLY A 353 -3.96 22.13 -4.05
CA GLY A 353 -3.83 21.80 -2.64
C GLY A 353 -2.51 21.11 -2.37
N TRP A 354 -2.20 20.99 -1.09
CA TRP A 354 -0.99 20.30 -0.64
C TRP A 354 -1.18 19.73 0.75
N PHE A 355 -0.38 18.73 1.07
CA PHE A 355 -0.17 18.30 2.45
C PHE A 355 1.31 18.13 2.74
N GLY A 356 1.64 18.27 4.02
CA GLY A 356 2.97 17.96 4.52
C GLY A 356 2.86 17.18 5.82
N TYR A 357 3.83 16.31 6.06
CA TYR A 357 3.83 15.46 7.25
C TYR A 357 5.22 15.22 7.81
N MET A 358 5.26 14.86 9.07
CA MET A 358 6.43 14.32 9.72
C MET A 358 6.01 13.20 10.65
N GLN A 359 6.76 12.13 10.66
CA GLN A 359 6.61 11.00 11.57
C GLN A 359 7.95 10.71 12.24
N TYR A 360 7.91 10.52 13.54
CA TYR A 360 9.05 10.20 14.37
C TYR A 360 8.85 8.89 15.12
N GLN A 361 9.76 7.96 14.92
CA GLN A 361 9.81 6.71 15.65
C GLN A 361 10.54 6.92 16.98
N THR A 362 9.79 6.97 18.07
CA THR A 362 10.36 7.19 19.41
C THR A 362 11.00 5.92 19.99
N SER A 363 10.48 4.77 19.59
CA SER A 363 10.96 3.45 19.98
C SER A 363 10.53 2.43 18.93
N TYR A 364 10.98 1.20 19.06
CA TYR A 364 10.57 0.10 18.18
C TYR A 364 9.03 -0.04 18.01
N TRP A 365 8.29 0.32 19.08
CA TRP A 365 6.83 0.12 19.14
C TRP A 365 6.01 1.39 18.93
N LEU A 366 6.59 2.59 19.06
CA LEU A 366 5.83 3.83 19.12
C LEU A 366 6.29 4.85 18.08
N TYR A 367 5.33 5.29 17.28
CA TYR A 367 5.50 6.32 16.26
C TYR A 367 4.56 7.49 16.54
N LEU A 368 5.09 8.71 16.49
CA LEU A 368 4.34 9.94 16.62
C LEU A 368 4.34 10.66 15.27
N GLY A 369 3.20 11.13 14.84
CA GLY A 369 3.03 11.78 13.54
C GLY A 369 2.24 13.08 13.63
N VAL A 370 2.57 13.99 12.72
CA VAL A 370 1.82 15.22 12.48
C VAL A 370 1.61 15.38 10.97
N ARG A 371 0.42 15.82 10.57
CA ARG A 371 0.08 16.14 9.19
C ARG A 371 -0.67 17.46 9.13
N TYR A 372 -0.42 18.23 8.11
CA TYR A 372 -1.16 19.43 7.76
C TYR A 372 -1.60 19.36 6.31
N ASP A 373 -2.90 19.55 6.07
CA ASP A 373 -3.52 19.60 4.76
C ASP A 373 -4.06 21.02 4.49
N TRP A 374 -3.92 21.48 3.27
CA TRP A 374 -4.55 22.69 2.76
C TRP A 374 -5.01 22.46 1.33
N ILE A 375 -6.28 22.73 1.04
CA ILE A 375 -6.86 22.59 -0.29
C ILE A 375 -7.79 23.75 -0.63
N GLU A 376 -7.84 24.11 -1.91
CA GLU A 376 -9.02 24.69 -2.54
C GLU A 376 -9.96 23.53 -2.88
N GLU A 377 -11.26 23.70 -2.60
CA GLU A 377 -12.22 22.63 -2.91
C GLU A 377 -12.30 22.40 -4.43
N PRO A 378 -12.42 21.13 -4.89
CA PRO A 378 -12.36 20.81 -6.32
C PRO A 378 -13.36 21.59 -7.16
N MET A 379 -14.51 21.96 -6.61
CA MET A 379 -15.57 22.63 -7.34
C MET A 379 -15.62 24.15 -7.13
N SER A 380 -14.71 24.71 -6.33
CA SER A 380 -14.70 26.14 -6.04
C SER A 380 -13.36 26.60 -5.47
N VAL A 381 -12.55 27.28 -6.27
CA VAL A 381 -11.26 27.86 -5.87
C VAL A 381 -11.37 28.91 -4.73
N SER A 382 -12.58 29.43 -4.47
CA SER A 382 -12.82 30.33 -3.34
C SER A 382 -13.11 29.63 -2.03
N THR A 383 -13.33 28.32 -2.07
CA THR A 383 -13.65 27.49 -0.91
C THR A 383 -12.37 26.77 -0.45
N ILE A 384 -11.96 27.04 0.78
CA ILE A 384 -10.69 26.53 1.33
C ILE A 384 -11.00 25.62 2.51
N THR A 385 -10.36 24.44 2.54
CA THR A 385 -10.37 23.52 3.67
C THR A 385 -8.94 23.26 4.14
N ARG A 386 -8.76 23.23 5.46
CA ARG A 386 -7.49 22.96 6.14
C ARG A 386 -7.72 21.89 7.18
N ASN A 387 -6.74 21.03 7.39
CA ASN A 387 -6.79 20.00 8.43
C ASN A 387 -5.42 19.86 9.10
N VAL A 388 -5.41 19.81 10.44
CA VAL A 388 -4.22 19.49 11.24
C VAL A 388 -4.49 18.16 11.91
N GLY A 389 -3.65 17.17 11.68
CA GLY A 389 -3.73 15.85 12.30
C GLY A 389 -2.52 15.55 13.19
N LEU A 390 -2.77 14.97 14.37
CA LEU A 390 -1.77 14.43 15.29
C LEU A 390 -2.08 12.97 15.52
N TYR A 391 -1.07 12.10 15.46
CA TYR A 391 -1.25 10.66 15.51
C TYR A 391 -0.19 9.99 16.40
N ALA A 392 -0.61 8.99 17.16
CA ALA A 392 0.25 8.09 17.89
C ALA A 392 -0.08 6.65 17.50
N SER A 393 0.87 5.96 16.88
CA SER A 393 0.71 4.55 16.45
C SER A 393 1.57 3.67 17.32
N TYR A 394 0.94 2.68 17.97
CA TYR A 394 1.57 1.69 18.82
C TYR A 394 1.45 0.31 18.21
N TYR A 395 2.57 -0.32 17.95
CA TYR A 395 2.68 -1.66 17.39
C TYR A 395 2.99 -2.64 18.54
N THR A 396 2.08 -3.54 18.87
CA THR A 396 2.36 -4.60 19.84
C THR A 396 3.20 -5.71 19.25
N THR A 397 2.99 -5.95 17.95
CA THR A 397 3.76 -6.84 17.09
C THR A 397 3.71 -6.28 15.67
N GLU A 398 4.43 -6.87 14.75
CA GLU A 398 4.36 -6.58 13.30
C GLU A 398 2.96 -6.83 12.69
N PHE A 399 2.05 -7.53 13.41
CA PHE A 399 0.71 -7.89 12.94
C PHE A 399 -0.42 -7.12 13.61
N LEU A 400 -0.13 -6.29 14.61
CA LEU A 400 -1.15 -5.58 15.38
C LEU A 400 -0.72 -4.16 15.69
N ARG A 401 -1.48 -3.20 15.16
CA ARG A 401 -1.29 -1.77 15.39
C ARG A 401 -2.53 -1.14 16.01
N PHE A 402 -2.33 -0.37 17.06
CA PHE A 402 -3.28 0.59 17.60
C PHE A 402 -2.85 2.00 17.20
N ARG A 403 -3.81 2.84 16.81
CA ARG A 403 -3.55 4.25 16.55
C ARG A 403 -4.58 5.12 17.24
N LEU A 404 -4.13 6.20 17.86
CA LEU A 404 -4.94 7.29 18.35
C LEU A 404 -4.61 8.53 17.53
N GLY A 405 -5.63 9.19 17.02
CA GLY A 405 -5.51 10.41 16.23
C GLY A 405 -6.37 11.54 16.79
N PHE A 406 -5.94 12.76 16.56
CA PHE A 406 -6.74 13.96 16.73
C PHE A 406 -6.61 14.81 15.48
N GLU A 407 -7.75 15.23 14.92
CA GLU A 407 -7.79 16.13 13.78
C GLU A 407 -8.61 17.37 14.09
N HIS A 408 -8.13 18.52 13.61
CA HIS A 408 -8.84 19.78 13.64
C HIS A 408 -8.99 20.32 12.22
N ARG A 409 -10.25 20.43 11.77
CA ARG A 409 -10.60 20.93 10.45
C ARG A 409 -11.18 22.32 10.54
N GLN A 410 -10.70 23.19 9.66
CA GLN A 410 -11.25 24.51 9.38
C GLN A 410 -11.62 24.59 7.90
N SER A 411 -12.82 25.05 7.60
CA SER A 411 -13.30 25.18 6.23
C SER A 411 -14.17 26.42 6.06
N THR A 412 -14.19 26.95 4.86
CA THR A 412 -15.20 27.96 4.47
C THR A 412 -16.59 27.33 4.24
N ILE A 413 -16.66 25.98 4.18
CA ILE A 413 -17.91 25.23 4.21
C ILE A 413 -18.39 25.14 5.67
N ALA A 414 -19.50 25.80 6.00
CA ALA A 414 -19.98 25.94 7.39
C ALA A 414 -20.19 24.60 8.11
N ALA A 415 -20.58 23.54 7.39
CA ALA A 415 -20.76 22.20 7.96
C ALA A 415 -19.45 21.54 8.34
N GLU A 416 -18.34 21.89 7.68
CA GLU A 416 -17.00 21.33 7.89
C GLU A 416 -16.08 22.25 8.69
N ASP A 417 -16.55 23.46 9.05
CA ASP A 417 -15.72 24.41 9.78
C ASP A 417 -15.66 24.11 11.29
N ASN A 418 -14.48 24.24 11.88
CA ASN A 418 -14.22 23.99 13.30
C ASN A 418 -14.68 22.58 13.77
N VAL A 419 -14.41 21.55 12.96
CA VAL A 419 -14.65 20.16 13.33
C VAL A 419 -13.40 19.62 14.04
N ASN A 420 -13.60 19.14 15.27
CA ASN A 420 -12.58 18.41 16.03
C ASN A 420 -12.98 16.95 16.07
N THR A 421 -12.07 16.07 15.66
CA THR A 421 -12.28 14.64 15.60
C THR A 421 -11.23 13.91 16.42
N ILE A 422 -11.65 13.05 17.33
CA ILE A 422 -10.80 12.03 17.96
C ILE A 422 -10.99 10.75 17.16
N LEU A 423 -9.89 10.15 16.76
CA LEU A 423 -9.85 8.95 15.92
C LEU A 423 -9.19 7.82 16.69
N PHE A 424 -9.76 6.64 16.59
CA PHE A 424 -9.16 5.38 17.01
C PHE A 424 -9.11 4.44 15.81
N ASP A 425 -7.99 3.74 15.64
CA ASP A 425 -7.76 2.81 14.55
C ASP A 425 -7.07 1.56 15.11
N LEU A 426 -7.64 0.40 14.80
CA LEU A 426 -7.08 -0.91 15.11
C LEU A 426 -6.87 -1.65 13.80
N ASN A 427 -5.63 -2.03 13.51
CA ASN A 427 -5.28 -2.80 12.33
C ASN A 427 -4.69 -4.15 12.72
N LEU A 428 -5.30 -5.22 12.21
CA LEU A 428 -4.91 -6.61 12.40
C LEU A 428 -4.57 -7.19 11.04
N VAL A 429 -3.38 -7.74 10.88
CA VAL A 429 -2.99 -8.45 9.65
C VAL A 429 -2.64 -9.88 10.00
N PHE A 430 -3.11 -10.82 9.22
CA PHE A 430 -2.67 -12.20 9.29
C PHE A 430 -2.34 -12.72 7.91
N GLY A 431 -1.26 -13.49 7.84
CA GLY A 431 -0.63 -13.91 6.60
C GLY A 431 0.82 -13.47 6.57
N SER A 432 1.37 -13.25 5.39
CA SER A 432 2.79 -12.98 5.20
C SER A 432 3.12 -11.49 4.98
N HIS A 433 2.15 -10.61 5.17
CA HIS A 433 2.34 -9.16 5.09
C HIS A 433 2.14 -8.55 6.48
N PRO A 434 3.20 -8.09 7.14
CA PRO A 434 3.09 -7.43 8.44
C PRO A 434 2.49 -6.02 8.31
N THR A 435 1.85 -5.53 9.38
CA THR A 435 1.45 -4.11 9.50
C THR A 435 2.63 -3.19 9.81
N GLU A 436 3.84 -3.63 9.55
CA GLU A 436 5.03 -2.81 9.75
C GLU A 436 4.88 -1.46 9.06
N PRO A 437 5.40 -0.38 9.64
CA PRO A 437 5.43 0.91 8.97
C PRO A 437 6.39 0.84 7.78
N TYR A 438 5.91 0.23 6.69
CA TYR A 438 6.71 -0.03 5.48
C TYR A 438 7.32 1.26 4.88
N TRP A 439 6.70 2.41 5.13
CA TRP A 439 7.24 3.72 4.76
C TRP A 439 8.51 4.09 5.54
N VAL A 440 8.81 3.43 6.65
CA VAL A 440 10.04 3.61 7.43
C VAL A 440 11.10 2.59 7.02
N ASN A 441 10.70 1.36 6.80
CA ASN A 441 11.60 0.21 6.67
C ASN A 441 11.88 -0.21 5.22
N LYS A 442 11.21 0.39 4.22
CA LYS A 442 11.44 0.10 2.79
C LYS A 442 12.12 1.23 2.07
#